data_69bdeff164b8563bd054ad005ed57223
#
_entry.id   69bdeff164b8563bd054ad005ed57223
#
_cell.length_a   1.000
_cell.length_b   1.000
_cell.length_c   1.000
_cell.angle_alpha   90.00
_cell.angle_beta   90.00
_cell.angle_gamma   90.00
#
_symmetry.space_group_name_H-M   'P 1'
#
loop_
_entity.id
_entity.type
_entity.pdbx_description
1 polymer ?
#
loop_
_entity_poly.entity_id
_entity_poly.type
_entity_poly.pdbx_seq_one_letter_code
_entity_poly.pdbx_strand_id
1 'polypeptide(L)'
;FFANEVVGEVAFGCENYGYSHEEIRNHVHRAAADIKIQDILDHSLHSLSYGMRQKVAIASAEAIDPEIYVMDEPSANLDIASTYRFADIIRELKQQGKTIIIAEHRLYYLVPYADRIFYMKHGSIVREFTGAEFQKLPPDELQGMGLRALDPFHLPPEAAPKPAAPKLHIKGFQFSYEKHGSLNVDIPDLTLPQGEIIGIIGNNGAGKSTFARCLCGLDKKAKGVLEMDGTPYDAKQRRHISYMVMQDVNHQLFTEDVLDELLLSMGGEDEK
;
A
#
# COMPACT_ATOMS: atom_id res chain seq x y z
N PHE A 1 4.98 5.37 15.10
CA PHE A 1 4.27 6.47 15.77
C PHE A 1 4.32 6.29 17.28
N PHE A 2 4.53 7.38 18.00
CA PHE A 2 4.71 7.41 19.46
C PHE A 2 3.53 8.09 20.15
N ALA A 3 2.78 8.95 19.45
CA ALA A 3 1.61 9.64 19.97
C ALA A 3 0.28 8.97 19.54
N ASN A 4 -0.81 9.38 20.17
CA ASN A 4 -2.17 8.95 19.79
C ASN A 4 -2.81 9.89 18.75
N GLU A 5 -2.42 11.18 18.76
CA GLU A 5 -2.94 12.24 17.92
C GLU A 5 -1.86 12.78 16.98
N VAL A 6 -2.29 13.31 15.85
CA VAL A 6 -1.39 13.85 14.81
C VAL A 6 -0.52 14.97 15.35
N VAL A 7 -1.09 15.91 16.09
CA VAL A 7 -0.34 17.06 16.64
C VAL A 7 0.80 16.59 17.55
N GLY A 8 0.55 15.61 18.42
CA GLY A 8 1.57 15.03 19.29
C GLY A 8 2.67 14.31 18.53
N GLU A 9 2.33 13.59 17.45
CA GLU A 9 3.30 12.91 16.61
C GLU A 9 4.21 13.90 15.86
N VAL A 10 3.64 14.99 15.33
CA VAL A 10 4.41 16.04 14.66
C VAL A 10 5.30 16.81 15.64
N ALA A 11 4.84 17.02 16.89
CA ALA A 11 5.58 17.69 17.95
C ALA A 11 6.73 16.84 18.52
N PHE A 12 6.62 15.52 18.47
CA PHE A 12 7.48 14.57 19.18
C PHE A 12 8.98 14.78 18.96
N GLY A 13 9.38 15.04 17.71
CA GLY A 13 10.78 15.34 17.38
C GLY A 13 11.28 16.62 18.06
N CYS A 14 10.49 17.69 17.99
CA CYS A 14 10.83 19.00 18.60
C CYS A 14 10.92 18.89 20.13
N GLU A 15 10.05 18.10 20.77
CA GLU A 15 10.11 17.82 22.22
C GLU A 15 11.42 17.14 22.60
N ASN A 16 11.85 16.14 21.84
CA ASN A 16 13.11 15.42 22.08
C ASN A 16 14.36 16.30 21.89
N TYR A 17 14.27 17.34 21.03
CA TYR A 17 15.33 18.34 20.87
C TYR A 17 15.29 19.44 21.95
N GLY A 18 14.28 19.40 22.84
CA GLY A 18 14.17 20.32 23.97
C GLY A 18 13.73 21.74 23.55
N TYR A 19 12.97 21.89 22.47
CA TYR A 19 12.40 23.17 22.06
C TYR A 19 11.38 23.67 23.09
N SER A 20 11.24 24.99 23.22
CA SER A 20 10.19 25.55 24.05
C SER A 20 8.80 25.30 23.48
N HIS A 21 7.76 25.40 24.33
CA HIS A 21 6.38 25.21 23.87
C HIS A 21 5.96 26.15 22.73
N GLU A 22 6.49 27.36 22.69
CA GLU A 22 6.23 28.34 21.65
C GLU A 22 6.90 27.93 20.33
N GLU A 23 8.16 27.49 20.38
CA GLU A 23 8.90 26.98 19.23
C GLU A 23 8.22 25.72 18.67
N ILE A 24 7.87 24.76 19.52
CA ILE A 24 7.15 23.53 19.12
C ILE A 24 5.88 23.89 18.37
N ARG A 25 5.06 24.80 18.90
CA ARG A 25 3.83 25.24 18.24
C ARG A 25 4.10 25.81 16.85
N ASN A 26 5.09 26.68 16.73
CA ASN A 26 5.44 27.32 15.46
C ASN A 26 5.94 26.29 14.44
N HIS A 27 6.80 25.35 14.87
CA HIS A 27 7.32 24.27 14.02
C HIS A 27 6.22 23.32 13.55
N VAL A 28 5.32 22.90 14.45
CA VAL A 28 4.19 22.02 14.12
C VAL A 28 3.25 22.69 13.11
N HIS A 29 2.89 23.96 13.33
CA HIS A 29 2.00 24.66 12.40
C HIS A 29 2.65 24.90 11.03
N ARG A 30 3.95 25.19 10.97
CA ARG A 30 4.69 25.32 9.73
C ARG A 30 4.71 23.98 8.99
N ALA A 31 5.17 22.90 9.63
CA ALA A 31 5.24 21.59 9.04
C ALA A 31 3.87 21.08 8.56
N ALA A 32 2.81 21.33 9.36
CA ALA A 32 1.45 20.99 8.96
C ALA A 32 1.00 21.73 7.71
N ALA A 33 1.39 23.02 7.57
CA ALA A 33 1.07 23.83 6.40
C ALA A 33 1.82 23.34 5.15
N ASP A 34 3.12 23.08 5.26
CA ASP A 34 3.97 22.63 4.17
C ASP A 34 3.53 21.26 3.63
N ILE A 35 3.13 20.35 4.51
CA ILE A 35 2.66 19.00 4.14
C ILE A 35 1.14 18.94 3.87
N LYS A 36 0.41 20.05 4.13
CA LYS A 36 -1.05 20.17 3.91
C LYS A 36 -1.84 19.15 4.74
N ILE A 37 -1.65 19.21 6.07
CA ILE A 37 -2.33 18.35 7.06
C ILE A 37 -2.93 19.15 8.22
N GLN A 38 -3.13 20.46 8.07
CA GLN A 38 -3.63 21.33 9.15
C GLN A 38 -5.00 20.89 9.67
N ASP A 39 -5.85 20.39 8.78
CA ASP A 39 -7.23 19.96 9.02
C ASP A 39 -7.32 18.65 9.80
N ILE A 40 -6.22 17.94 10.00
CA ILE A 40 -6.20 16.65 10.70
C ILE A 40 -5.33 16.65 11.97
N LEU A 41 -4.80 17.79 12.39
CA LEU A 41 -3.91 17.86 13.57
C LEU A 41 -4.54 17.26 14.84
N ASP A 42 -5.85 17.45 15.02
CA ASP A 42 -6.60 16.94 16.19
C ASP A 42 -7.16 15.52 15.99
N HIS A 43 -6.83 14.87 14.86
CA HIS A 43 -7.32 13.52 14.59
C HIS A 43 -6.45 12.46 15.29
N SER A 44 -7.10 11.35 15.65
CA SER A 44 -6.37 10.15 16.09
C SER A 44 -5.63 9.53 14.91
N LEU A 45 -4.37 9.17 15.13
CA LEU A 45 -3.53 8.45 14.15
C LEU A 45 -4.16 7.13 13.69
N HIS A 46 -4.92 6.47 14.57
CA HIS A 46 -5.59 5.20 14.25
C HIS A 46 -6.73 5.36 13.24
N SER A 47 -7.34 6.54 13.15
CA SER A 47 -8.42 6.84 12.21
C SER A 47 -7.92 7.18 10.80
N LEU A 48 -6.62 7.40 10.62
CA LEU A 48 -6.05 7.85 9.37
C LEU A 48 -5.82 6.72 8.36
N SER A 49 -6.04 7.04 7.08
CA SER A 49 -5.59 6.18 5.98
C SER A 49 -4.06 6.07 5.95
N TYR A 50 -3.54 5.03 5.29
CA TYR A 50 -2.09 4.85 5.19
C TYR A 50 -1.38 6.06 4.53
N GLY A 51 -1.95 6.62 3.46
CA GLY A 51 -1.39 7.80 2.80
C GLY A 51 -1.38 9.06 3.69
N MET A 52 -2.39 9.21 4.57
CA MET A 52 -2.39 10.29 5.57
C MET A 52 -1.34 10.06 6.65
N ARG A 53 -1.17 8.83 7.13
CA ARG A 53 -0.08 8.47 8.07
C ARG A 53 1.29 8.76 7.49
N GLN A 54 1.49 8.49 6.19
CA GLN A 54 2.75 8.82 5.50
C GLN A 54 3.02 10.33 5.51
N LYS A 55 2.00 11.15 5.25
CA LYS A 55 2.10 12.61 5.36
C LYS A 55 2.45 13.07 6.77
N VAL A 56 1.84 12.46 7.79
CA VAL A 56 2.16 12.77 9.19
C VAL A 56 3.61 12.43 9.51
N ALA A 57 4.13 11.28 9.05
CA ALA A 57 5.53 10.92 9.24
C ALA A 57 6.50 11.92 8.58
N ILE A 58 6.14 12.44 7.39
CA ILE A 58 6.94 13.49 6.74
C ILE A 58 6.84 14.80 7.53
N ALA A 59 5.65 15.19 7.99
CA ALA A 59 5.45 16.40 8.79
C ALA A 59 6.20 16.33 10.13
N SER A 60 6.29 15.16 10.75
CA SER A 60 7.12 14.92 11.95
C SER A 60 8.61 15.21 11.68
N ALA A 61 9.10 14.76 10.52
CA ALA A 61 10.47 15.09 10.11
C ALA A 61 10.62 16.57 9.76
N GLU A 62 9.65 17.15 9.02
CA GLU A 62 9.64 18.56 8.61
C GLU A 62 9.59 19.52 9.81
N ALA A 63 8.92 19.15 10.90
CA ALA A 63 8.86 19.96 12.11
C ALA A 63 10.25 20.26 12.70
N ILE A 64 11.22 19.34 12.52
CA ILE A 64 12.61 19.53 12.96
C ILE A 64 13.42 20.34 11.93
N ASP A 65 12.90 20.54 10.72
CA ASP A 65 13.54 21.25 9.61
C ASP A 65 14.92 20.70 9.20
N PRO A 66 15.05 19.39 8.90
CA PRO A 66 16.33 18.81 8.58
C PRO A 66 16.86 19.29 7.21
N GLU A 67 18.18 19.35 7.05
CA GLU A 67 18.82 19.63 5.77
C GLU A 67 18.82 18.41 4.83
N ILE A 68 18.74 17.20 5.40
CA ILE A 68 18.83 15.95 4.67
C ILE A 68 17.67 15.04 5.09
N TYR A 69 16.86 14.62 4.12
CA TYR A 69 15.83 13.61 4.26
C TYR A 69 16.34 12.27 3.74
N VAL A 70 16.21 11.22 4.53
CA VAL A 70 16.50 9.84 4.09
C VAL A 70 15.21 9.04 4.21
N MET A 71 14.75 8.45 3.11
CA MET A 71 13.49 7.71 3.06
C MET A 71 13.72 6.33 2.45
N ASP A 72 13.15 5.31 3.09
CA ASP A 72 13.20 3.93 2.63
C ASP A 72 11.81 3.47 2.22
N GLU A 73 11.65 3.12 0.93
CA GLU A 73 10.41 2.69 0.27
C GLU A 73 9.15 3.51 0.67
N PRO A 74 9.20 4.86 0.64
CA PRO A 74 8.11 5.68 1.15
C PRO A 74 6.80 5.51 0.39
N SER A 75 6.82 4.95 -0.81
CA SER A 75 5.62 4.73 -1.61
C SER A 75 4.99 3.33 -1.48
N ALA A 76 5.59 2.41 -0.71
CA ALA A 76 5.25 0.98 -0.72
C ALA A 76 3.75 0.67 -0.58
N ASN A 77 3.04 1.39 0.29
CA ASN A 77 1.62 1.18 0.58
C ASN A 77 0.71 2.32 0.08
N LEU A 78 1.23 3.20 -0.78
CA LEU A 78 0.44 4.28 -1.38
C LEU A 78 -0.30 3.78 -2.64
N ASP A 79 -1.53 4.25 -2.82
CA ASP A 79 -2.20 4.17 -4.11
C ASP A 79 -1.59 5.17 -5.10
N ILE A 80 -1.95 5.06 -6.37
CA ILE A 80 -1.41 5.89 -7.45
C ILE A 80 -1.60 7.39 -7.14
N ALA A 81 -2.81 7.79 -6.73
CA ALA A 81 -3.11 9.19 -6.44
C ALA A 81 -2.29 9.72 -5.23
N SER A 82 -2.11 8.91 -4.20
CA SER A 82 -1.27 9.25 -3.04
C SER A 82 0.21 9.30 -3.40
N THR A 83 0.68 8.42 -4.30
CA THR A 83 2.06 8.43 -4.79
C THR A 83 2.39 9.72 -5.54
N TYR A 84 1.49 10.21 -6.39
CA TYR A 84 1.71 11.50 -7.07
C TYR A 84 1.67 12.69 -6.10
N ARG A 85 0.76 12.69 -5.11
CA ARG A 85 0.78 13.71 -4.05
C ARG A 85 2.07 13.69 -3.24
N PHE A 86 2.62 12.52 -2.98
CA PHE A 86 3.93 12.36 -2.34
C PHE A 86 5.06 12.91 -3.22
N ALA A 87 5.03 12.67 -4.53
CA ALA A 87 5.97 13.25 -5.48
C ALA A 87 5.94 14.80 -5.46
N ASP A 88 4.75 15.40 -5.31
CA ASP A 88 4.62 16.85 -5.17
C ASP A 88 5.32 17.38 -3.89
N ILE A 89 5.18 16.67 -2.76
CA ILE A 89 5.89 17.00 -1.51
C ILE A 89 7.41 16.94 -1.71
N ILE A 90 7.92 15.87 -2.32
CA ILE A 90 9.37 15.74 -2.63
C ILE A 90 9.84 16.92 -3.48
N ARG A 91 9.06 17.33 -4.49
CA ARG A 91 9.38 18.46 -5.34
C ARG A 91 9.41 19.78 -4.55
N GLU A 92 8.45 20.01 -3.66
CA GLU A 92 8.40 21.18 -2.80
C GLU A 92 9.62 21.26 -1.87
N LEU A 93 9.99 20.16 -1.19
CA LEU A 93 11.20 20.07 -0.37
C LEU A 93 12.48 20.34 -1.16
N LYS A 94 12.59 19.78 -2.37
CA LYS A 94 13.72 20.03 -3.28
C LYS A 94 13.82 21.52 -3.65
N GLN A 95 12.70 22.19 -3.91
CA GLN A 95 12.67 23.63 -4.22
C GLN A 95 13.08 24.50 -3.03
N GLN A 96 12.89 24.02 -1.80
CA GLN A 96 13.39 24.64 -0.58
C GLN A 96 14.89 24.42 -0.35
N GLY A 97 15.57 23.68 -1.25
CA GLY A 97 17.01 23.41 -1.18
C GLY A 97 17.39 22.22 -0.34
N LYS A 98 16.41 21.41 0.12
CA LYS A 98 16.68 20.21 0.92
C LYS A 98 17.33 19.11 0.11
N THR A 99 18.23 18.36 0.73
CA THR A 99 18.81 17.14 0.15
C THR A 99 17.91 15.96 0.46
N ILE A 100 17.52 15.20 -0.57
CA ILE A 100 16.57 14.09 -0.41
C ILE A 100 17.22 12.82 -0.96
N ILE A 101 17.35 11.80 -0.13
CA ILE A 101 17.89 10.47 -0.47
C ILE A 101 16.75 9.48 -0.32
N ILE A 102 16.39 8.77 -1.40
CA ILE A 102 15.28 7.82 -1.40
C ILE A 102 15.75 6.49 -1.94
N ALA A 103 15.61 5.42 -1.14
CA ALA A 103 15.64 4.05 -1.63
C ALA A 103 14.23 3.67 -2.10
N GLU A 104 14.08 3.20 -3.36
CA GLU A 104 12.76 2.99 -3.94
C GLU A 104 12.76 1.93 -5.06
N HIS A 105 11.66 1.18 -5.13
CA HIS A 105 11.40 0.22 -6.21
C HIS A 105 10.41 0.75 -7.26
N ARG A 106 9.55 1.70 -6.92
CA ARG A 106 8.59 2.34 -7.82
C ARG A 106 9.22 3.57 -8.46
N LEU A 107 9.84 3.37 -9.61
CA LEU A 107 10.68 4.39 -10.25
C LEU A 107 9.88 5.48 -10.98
N TYR A 108 8.69 5.17 -11.47
CA TYR A 108 7.90 5.99 -12.39
C TYR A 108 7.57 7.40 -11.85
N TYR A 109 7.35 7.54 -10.54
CA TYR A 109 6.99 8.82 -9.93
C TYR A 109 8.21 9.63 -9.51
N LEU A 110 9.35 8.97 -9.26
CA LEU A 110 10.55 9.57 -8.67
C LEU A 110 11.56 10.02 -9.73
N VAL A 111 11.80 9.19 -10.74
CA VAL A 111 12.83 9.41 -11.77
C VAL A 111 12.71 10.77 -12.47
N PRO A 112 11.51 11.33 -12.75
CA PRO A 112 11.39 12.67 -13.35
C PRO A 112 11.96 13.81 -12.50
N TYR A 113 12.13 13.62 -11.19
CA TYR A 113 12.60 14.62 -10.24
C TYR A 113 14.00 14.36 -9.72
N ALA A 114 14.55 13.15 -9.93
CA ALA A 114 15.85 12.74 -9.44
C ALA A 114 16.99 13.42 -10.24
N ASP A 115 17.93 14.04 -9.55
CA ASP A 115 19.13 14.60 -10.14
C ASP A 115 20.17 13.52 -10.39
N ARG A 116 20.35 12.60 -9.42
CA ARG A 116 21.29 11.48 -9.46
C ARG A 116 20.61 10.20 -9.05
N ILE A 117 20.95 9.10 -9.68
CA ILE A 117 20.40 7.77 -9.43
C ILE A 117 21.56 6.80 -9.26
N PHE A 118 21.59 6.09 -8.13
CA PHE A 118 22.58 5.09 -7.82
C PHE A 118 21.96 3.70 -7.92
N TYR A 119 22.48 2.87 -8.81
CA TYR A 119 22.11 1.47 -8.88
C TYR A 119 22.99 0.65 -7.95
N MET A 120 22.38 0.00 -6.96
CA MET A 120 23.05 -0.83 -5.97
C MET A 120 22.85 -2.32 -6.25
N LYS A 121 23.91 -3.11 -6.02
CA LYS A 121 23.87 -4.56 -6.09
C LYS A 121 24.85 -5.14 -5.05
N HIS A 122 24.36 -6.11 -4.27
CA HIS A 122 25.16 -6.76 -3.22
C HIS A 122 25.85 -5.77 -2.27
N GLY A 123 25.13 -4.72 -1.83
CA GLY A 123 25.62 -3.71 -0.90
C GLY A 123 26.58 -2.68 -1.49
N SER A 124 26.81 -2.69 -2.81
CA SER A 124 27.73 -1.77 -3.50
C SER A 124 27.03 -0.96 -4.58
N ILE A 125 27.43 0.30 -4.74
CA ILE A 125 27.03 1.13 -5.88
C ILE A 125 27.82 0.65 -7.10
N VAL A 126 27.13 0.11 -8.10
CA VAL A 126 27.74 -0.44 -9.32
C VAL A 126 27.61 0.48 -10.52
N ARG A 127 26.61 1.36 -10.52
CA ARG A 127 26.42 2.37 -11.57
C ARG A 127 25.79 3.63 -10.99
N GLU A 128 26.14 4.75 -11.61
CA GLU A 128 25.56 6.06 -11.35
C GLU A 128 25.01 6.64 -12.64
N PHE A 129 23.89 7.35 -12.54
CA PHE A 129 23.23 8.02 -13.65
C PHE A 129 22.75 9.40 -13.21
N THR A 130 22.64 10.31 -14.15
CA THR A 130 21.72 11.44 -14.03
C THR A 130 20.29 10.99 -14.27
N GLY A 131 19.29 11.73 -13.77
CA GLY A 131 17.89 11.43 -14.04
C GLY A 131 17.59 11.37 -15.54
N ALA A 132 18.18 12.26 -16.33
CA ALA A 132 18.01 12.32 -17.79
C ALA A 132 18.60 11.11 -18.54
N GLU A 133 19.72 10.58 -18.08
CA GLU A 133 20.33 9.36 -18.64
C GLU A 133 19.49 8.14 -18.29
N PHE A 134 19.03 8.03 -17.03
CA PHE A 134 18.25 6.92 -16.57
C PHE A 134 16.89 6.80 -17.28
N GLN A 135 16.22 7.94 -17.58
CA GLN A 135 14.97 7.97 -18.35
C GLN A 135 15.11 7.42 -19.77
N LYS A 136 16.33 7.40 -20.33
CA LYS A 136 16.60 6.91 -21.68
C LYS A 136 16.99 5.43 -21.73
N LEU A 137 17.11 4.76 -20.57
CA LEU A 137 17.45 3.36 -20.54
C LEU A 137 16.35 2.52 -21.24
N PRO A 138 16.76 1.59 -22.11
CA PRO A 138 15.80 0.72 -22.77
C PRO A 138 15.18 -0.26 -21.76
N PRO A 139 13.94 -0.71 -21.98
CA PRO A 139 13.23 -1.61 -21.08
C PRO A 139 14.00 -2.91 -20.78
N ASP A 140 14.69 -3.47 -21.77
CA ASP A 140 15.48 -4.70 -21.62
C ASP A 140 16.67 -4.51 -20.67
N GLU A 141 17.28 -3.31 -20.66
CA GLU A 141 18.37 -2.98 -19.74
C GLU A 141 17.84 -2.86 -18.31
N LEU A 142 16.72 -2.17 -18.10
CA LEU A 142 16.06 -2.08 -16.80
C LEU A 142 15.69 -3.47 -16.26
N GLN A 143 15.14 -4.34 -17.11
CA GLN A 143 14.81 -5.71 -16.77
C GLN A 143 16.09 -6.52 -16.41
N GLY A 144 17.15 -6.37 -17.16
CA GLY A 144 18.46 -7.01 -16.87
C GLY A 144 19.08 -6.55 -15.54
N MET A 145 18.77 -5.31 -15.12
CA MET A 145 19.12 -4.79 -13.79
C MET A 145 18.16 -5.25 -12.68
N GLY A 146 17.06 -5.94 -13.00
CA GLY A 146 16.02 -6.33 -12.04
C GLY A 146 15.13 -5.16 -11.58
N LEU A 147 15.08 -4.09 -12.37
CA LEU A 147 14.32 -2.88 -12.03
C LEU A 147 12.91 -2.92 -12.66
N ARG A 148 11.99 -2.21 -12.02
CA ARG A 148 10.62 -2.04 -12.55
C ARG A 148 10.60 -1.08 -13.73
N ALA A 149 9.60 -1.22 -14.58
CA ALA A 149 9.36 -0.31 -15.70
C ALA A 149 9.20 1.14 -15.23
N LEU A 150 9.75 2.08 -16.01
CA LEU A 150 9.58 3.52 -15.78
C LEU A 150 8.17 4.01 -16.14
N ASP A 151 7.50 3.30 -17.05
CA ASP A 151 6.12 3.56 -17.43
C ASP A 151 5.28 2.29 -17.25
N PRO A 152 4.60 2.15 -16.11
CA PRO A 152 3.77 0.98 -15.83
C PRO A 152 2.44 0.99 -16.59
N PHE A 153 2.08 2.10 -17.28
CA PHE A 153 0.78 2.26 -17.93
C PHE A 153 0.79 1.87 -19.42
N HIS A 154 1.97 1.74 -20.01
CA HIS A 154 2.14 1.40 -21.44
C HIS A 154 2.76 0.00 -21.62
N LEU A 155 2.40 -0.94 -20.77
CA LEU A 155 2.79 -2.35 -20.96
C LEU A 155 1.98 -2.94 -22.13
N PRO A 156 2.60 -3.76 -23.00
CA PRO A 156 1.87 -4.43 -24.07
C PRO A 156 0.79 -5.35 -23.45
N PRO A 157 -0.44 -5.32 -23.97
CA PRO A 157 -1.49 -6.21 -23.48
C PRO A 157 -1.11 -7.66 -23.81
N GLU A 158 -1.22 -8.54 -22.82
CA GLU A 158 -1.22 -9.97 -23.10
C GLU A 158 -2.44 -10.37 -23.92
N ALA A 159 -2.31 -11.49 -24.68
CA ALA A 159 -3.43 -12.02 -25.45
C ALA A 159 -4.63 -12.27 -24.51
N ALA A 160 -5.80 -11.79 -24.90
CA ALA A 160 -7.01 -12.00 -24.12
C ALA A 160 -7.24 -13.50 -23.90
N PRO A 161 -7.48 -13.93 -22.66
CA PRO A 161 -7.78 -15.33 -22.37
C PRO A 161 -9.04 -15.75 -23.10
N LYS A 162 -9.12 -17.04 -23.47
CA LYS A 162 -10.33 -17.59 -24.09
C LYS A 162 -11.47 -17.55 -23.09
N PRO A 163 -12.68 -17.14 -23.49
CA PRO A 163 -13.81 -17.14 -22.58
C PRO A 163 -14.05 -18.55 -22.04
N ALA A 164 -13.84 -18.71 -20.75
CA ALA A 164 -14.14 -19.95 -20.06
C ALA A 164 -15.63 -19.95 -19.65
N ALA A 165 -16.30 -21.05 -19.86
CA ALA A 165 -17.48 -21.39 -19.09
C ALA A 165 -16.96 -22.28 -17.99
N PRO A 166 -17.18 -22.28 -16.78
CA PRO A 166 -18.27 -21.87 -15.94
C PRO A 166 -18.07 -20.51 -15.28
N LYS A 167 -19.04 -20.07 -14.49
CA LYS A 167 -19.09 -18.72 -13.93
C LYS A 167 -19.31 -18.76 -12.43
N LEU A 168 -18.62 -17.87 -11.75
CA LEU A 168 -18.85 -17.56 -10.35
C LEU A 168 -19.83 -16.39 -10.27
N HIS A 169 -21.00 -16.62 -9.69
CA HIS A 169 -22.02 -15.59 -9.49
C HIS A 169 -22.05 -15.12 -8.03
N ILE A 170 -22.01 -13.81 -7.84
CA ILE A 170 -22.07 -13.15 -6.55
C ILE A 170 -23.31 -12.27 -6.56
N LYS A 171 -24.24 -12.50 -5.63
CA LYS A 171 -25.53 -11.80 -5.57
C LYS A 171 -25.78 -11.23 -4.20
N GLY A 172 -26.08 -9.93 -4.13
CA GLY A 172 -26.46 -9.23 -2.91
C GLY A 172 -25.37 -9.26 -1.83
N PHE A 173 -24.09 -9.18 -2.23
CA PHE A 173 -22.97 -9.22 -1.30
C PHE A 173 -22.85 -7.89 -0.56
N GLN A 174 -23.14 -7.92 0.74
CA GLN A 174 -23.09 -6.74 1.61
C GLN A 174 -22.34 -7.04 2.90
N PHE A 175 -21.52 -6.09 3.32
CA PHE A 175 -20.79 -6.17 4.58
C PHE A 175 -20.55 -4.78 5.18
N SER A 176 -20.67 -4.70 6.51
CA SER A 176 -20.26 -3.54 7.30
C SER A 176 -19.55 -4.01 8.57
N TYR A 177 -18.47 -3.32 8.95
CA TYR A 177 -17.81 -3.55 10.23
C TYR A 177 -18.67 -3.08 11.41
N GLU A 178 -19.42 -2.02 11.22
CA GLU A 178 -20.31 -1.44 12.22
C GLU A 178 -21.74 -1.98 12.07
N LYS A 179 -22.41 -2.21 13.19
CA LYS A 179 -23.77 -2.80 13.20
C LYS A 179 -24.83 -1.92 12.53
N HIS A 180 -24.61 -0.60 12.52
CA HIS A 180 -25.50 0.42 11.92
C HIS A 180 -24.74 1.45 11.08
N GLY A 181 -23.52 1.11 10.64
CA GLY A 181 -22.68 1.98 9.80
C GLY A 181 -22.95 1.83 8.31
N SER A 182 -22.25 2.63 7.54
CA SER A 182 -22.23 2.51 6.07
C SER A 182 -21.68 1.15 5.62
N LEU A 183 -22.14 0.68 4.46
CA LEU A 183 -21.62 -0.55 3.87
C LEU A 183 -20.17 -0.35 3.40
N ASN A 184 -19.30 -1.25 3.81
CA ASN A 184 -17.92 -1.32 3.34
C ASN A 184 -17.79 -2.13 2.05
N VAL A 185 -18.75 -3.03 1.82
CA VAL A 185 -18.94 -3.79 0.58
C VAL A 185 -20.43 -3.77 0.25
N ASP A 186 -20.79 -3.39 -0.98
CA ASP A 186 -22.12 -3.45 -1.54
C ASP A 186 -22.03 -3.84 -3.01
N ILE A 187 -22.26 -5.11 -3.30
CA ILE A 187 -22.17 -5.67 -4.65
C ILE A 187 -23.49 -6.39 -4.93
N PRO A 188 -24.42 -5.72 -5.62
CA PRO A 188 -25.76 -6.27 -5.91
C PRO A 188 -25.70 -7.53 -6.76
N ASP A 189 -24.90 -7.49 -7.83
CA ASP A 189 -24.70 -8.60 -8.76
C ASP A 189 -23.32 -8.49 -9.41
N LEU A 190 -22.59 -9.61 -9.47
CA LEU A 190 -21.31 -9.71 -10.15
C LEU A 190 -21.10 -11.13 -10.66
N THR A 191 -20.78 -11.26 -11.92
CA THR A 191 -20.42 -12.54 -12.52
C THR A 191 -18.92 -12.52 -12.90
N LEU A 192 -18.19 -13.51 -12.42
CA LEU A 192 -16.77 -13.68 -12.67
C LEU A 192 -16.54 -14.96 -13.48
N PRO A 193 -15.68 -14.94 -14.50
CA PRO A 193 -15.27 -16.15 -15.20
C PRO A 193 -14.39 -17.01 -14.32
N GLN A 194 -14.48 -18.34 -14.45
CA GLN A 194 -13.55 -19.26 -13.81
C GLN A 194 -12.33 -19.49 -14.71
N GLY A 195 -11.18 -19.80 -14.07
CA GLY A 195 -9.95 -20.11 -14.79
C GLY A 195 -9.25 -18.86 -15.37
N GLU A 196 -9.64 -17.67 -14.91
CA GLU A 196 -9.04 -16.41 -15.31
C GLU A 196 -8.41 -15.67 -14.12
N ILE A 197 -7.50 -14.75 -14.42
CA ILE A 197 -6.95 -13.82 -13.43
C ILE A 197 -7.82 -12.58 -13.38
N ILE A 198 -8.42 -12.29 -12.22
CA ILE A 198 -9.32 -11.17 -12.03
C ILE A 198 -8.65 -10.11 -11.16
N GLY A 199 -8.40 -8.95 -11.74
CA GLY A 199 -7.85 -7.79 -11.03
C GLY A 199 -8.94 -6.98 -10.34
N ILE A 200 -8.84 -6.80 -9.01
CA ILE A 200 -9.70 -5.89 -8.23
C ILE A 200 -8.90 -4.61 -7.98
N ILE A 201 -9.29 -3.51 -8.63
CA ILE A 201 -8.59 -2.23 -8.56
C ILE A 201 -9.43 -1.18 -7.85
N GLY A 202 -8.78 -0.16 -7.31
CA GLY A 202 -9.42 0.98 -6.63
C GLY A 202 -8.48 1.62 -5.61
N ASN A 203 -8.84 2.82 -5.13
CA ASN A 203 -8.06 3.55 -4.14
C ASN A 203 -7.96 2.82 -2.80
N ASN A 204 -7.06 3.27 -1.93
CA ASN A 204 -7.01 2.79 -0.55
C ASN A 204 -8.33 3.13 0.16
N GLY A 205 -8.84 2.17 0.95
CA GLY A 205 -10.14 2.30 1.60
C GLY A 205 -11.35 1.95 0.73
N ALA A 206 -11.20 1.63 -0.56
CA ALA A 206 -12.31 1.26 -1.46
C ALA A 206 -12.97 -0.11 -1.17
N GLY A 207 -12.55 -0.82 -0.12
CA GLY A 207 -13.15 -2.09 0.27
C GLY A 207 -12.57 -3.34 -0.40
N LYS A 208 -11.47 -3.24 -1.17
CA LYS A 208 -10.86 -4.38 -1.91
C LYS A 208 -10.53 -5.57 -1.00
N SER A 209 -9.79 -5.34 0.06
CA SER A 209 -9.39 -6.37 1.03
C SER A 209 -10.60 -6.92 1.79
N THR A 210 -11.57 -6.05 2.11
CA THR A 210 -12.83 -6.44 2.74
C THR A 210 -13.62 -7.37 1.82
N PHE A 211 -13.73 -7.02 0.54
CA PHE A 211 -14.40 -7.87 -0.45
C PHE A 211 -13.70 -9.23 -0.61
N ALA A 212 -12.38 -9.26 -0.72
CA ALA A 212 -11.62 -10.51 -0.78
C ALA A 212 -11.85 -11.40 0.45
N ARG A 213 -11.84 -10.82 1.66
CA ARG A 213 -12.16 -11.54 2.92
C ARG A 213 -13.58 -12.08 2.94
N CYS A 214 -14.55 -11.31 2.46
CA CYS A 214 -15.95 -11.74 2.33
C CYS A 214 -16.08 -12.89 1.32
N LEU A 215 -15.39 -12.83 0.18
CA LEU A 215 -15.34 -13.90 -0.81
C LEU A 215 -14.85 -15.22 -0.21
N CYS A 216 -13.72 -15.18 0.50
CA CYS A 216 -13.15 -16.34 1.17
C CYS A 216 -13.96 -16.84 2.38
N GLY A 217 -15.04 -16.15 2.76
CA GLY A 217 -15.86 -16.53 3.93
C GLY A 217 -15.16 -16.26 5.29
N LEU A 218 -14.12 -15.42 5.33
CA LEU A 218 -13.44 -15.03 6.57
C LEU A 218 -14.30 -14.07 7.40
N ASP A 219 -15.01 -13.16 6.74
CA ASP A 219 -15.96 -12.27 7.38
C ASP A 219 -17.36 -12.89 7.39
N LYS A 220 -17.66 -13.65 8.46
CA LYS A 220 -18.89 -14.45 8.63
C LYS A 220 -20.18 -13.65 8.59
N LYS A 221 -20.11 -12.34 8.82
CA LYS A 221 -21.29 -11.43 8.82
C LYS A 221 -21.64 -10.92 7.43
N ALA A 222 -20.84 -11.23 6.40
CA ALA A 222 -21.15 -10.86 5.03
C ALA A 222 -22.44 -11.54 4.59
N LYS A 223 -23.38 -10.73 4.07
CA LYS A 223 -24.63 -11.20 3.47
C LYS A 223 -24.42 -11.48 1.99
N GLY A 224 -25.39 -12.14 1.37
CA GLY A 224 -25.37 -12.47 -0.04
C GLY A 224 -24.99 -13.91 -0.33
N VAL A 225 -25.10 -14.27 -1.58
CA VAL A 225 -24.88 -15.65 -2.08
C VAL A 225 -23.74 -15.66 -3.09
N LEU A 226 -22.88 -16.65 -2.97
CA LEU A 226 -21.88 -16.99 -3.96
C LEU A 226 -22.28 -18.35 -4.54
N GLU A 227 -22.50 -18.39 -5.86
CA GLU A 227 -22.86 -19.59 -6.60
C GLU A 227 -21.75 -19.95 -7.58
N MET A 228 -21.38 -21.21 -7.62
CA MET A 228 -20.47 -21.75 -8.62
C MET A 228 -21.16 -22.92 -9.32
N ASP A 229 -21.34 -22.83 -10.64
CA ASP A 229 -22.09 -23.80 -11.45
C ASP A 229 -23.51 -24.08 -10.92
N GLY A 230 -24.20 -23.02 -10.48
CA GLY A 230 -25.53 -23.12 -9.91
C GLY A 230 -25.61 -23.65 -8.47
N THR A 231 -24.48 -24.00 -7.87
CA THR A 231 -24.41 -24.46 -6.48
C THR A 231 -24.06 -23.30 -5.55
N PRO A 232 -24.92 -22.98 -4.56
CA PRO A 232 -24.60 -21.92 -3.60
C PRO A 232 -23.60 -22.39 -2.55
N TYR A 233 -22.67 -21.52 -2.18
CA TYR A 233 -21.64 -21.76 -1.17
C TYR A 233 -21.83 -20.80 0.02
N ASP A 234 -22.02 -21.35 1.20
CA ASP A 234 -22.01 -20.59 2.44
C ASP A 234 -20.57 -20.17 2.86
N ALA A 235 -20.44 -19.35 3.92
CA ALA A 235 -19.13 -18.88 4.37
C ALA A 235 -18.18 -20.00 4.81
N LYS A 236 -18.72 -21.12 5.34
CA LYS A 236 -17.89 -22.27 5.75
C LYS A 236 -17.38 -23.02 4.53
N GLN A 237 -18.23 -23.28 3.56
CA GLN A 237 -17.87 -23.95 2.31
C GLN A 237 -16.87 -23.12 1.51
N ARG A 238 -17.05 -21.79 1.45
CA ARG A 238 -16.08 -20.89 0.77
C ARG A 238 -14.67 -21.00 1.34
N ARG A 239 -14.50 -21.14 2.66
CA ARG A 239 -13.18 -21.35 3.28
C ARG A 239 -12.48 -22.63 2.88
N HIS A 240 -13.22 -23.65 2.42
CA HIS A 240 -12.64 -24.90 1.95
C HIS A 240 -12.25 -24.89 0.47
N ILE A 241 -12.86 -23.99 -0.33
CA ILE A 241 -12.60 -23.90 -1.77
C ILE A 241 -11.75 -22.70 -2.18
N SER A 242 -11.43 -21.82 -1.24
CA SER A 242 -10.64 -20.60 -1.50
C SER A 242 -9.58 -20.39 -0.41
N TYR A 243 -8.49 -19.79 -0.80
CA TYR A 243 -7.43 -19.39 0.11
C TYR A 243 -7.05 -17.93 -0.10
N MET A 244 -6.82 -17.20 0.95
CA MET A 244 -6.43 -15.78 0.88
C MET A 244 -4.97 -15.63 1.27
N VAL A 245 -4.16 -15.09 0.36
CA VAL A 245 -2.81 -14.61 0.69
C VAL A 245 -2.92 -13.16 1.14
N MET A 246 -2.51 -12.87 2.37
CA MET A 246 -2.64 -11.54 2.96
C MET A 246 -1.55 -10.59 2.44
N GLN A 247 -1.82 -9.29 2.48
CA GLN A 247 -0.85 -8.25 2.14
C GLN A 247 0.36 -8.27 3.08
N ASP A 248 0.11 -8.41 4.38
CA ASP A 248 1.14 -8.64 5.40
C ASP A 248 1.20 -10.12 5.75
N VAL A 249 2.21 -10.79 5.20
CA VAL A 249 2.42 -12.23 5.38
C VAL A 249 2.74 -12.61 6.83
N ASN A 250 3.26 -11.68 7.66
CA ASN A 250 3.54 -11.95 9.06
C ASN A 250 2.27 -12.23 9.88
N HIS A 251 1.11 -11.75 9.42
CA HIS A 251 -0.18 -12.09 10.04
C HIS A 251 -0.72 -13.46 9.61
N GLN A 252 -0.02 -14.16 8.73
CA GLN A 252 -0.45 -15.44 8.16
C GLN A 252 0.50 -16.59 8.50
N LEU A 253 1.77 -16.28 8.79
CA LEU A 253 2.78 -17.27 9.15
C LEU A 253 2.83 -17.40 10.69
N PHE A 254 2.77 -18.63 11.19
CA PHE A 254 2.65 -18.94 12.63
C PHE A 254 3.85 -19.70 13.17
N THR A 255 4.67 -20.30 12.29
CA THR A 255 5.79 -21.15 12.68
C THR A 255 7.14 -20.53 12.32
N GLU A 256 8.22 -21.07 12.89
CA GLU A 256 9.59 -20.56 12.66
C GLU A 256 10.24 -21.14 11.40
N ASP A 257 9.73 -22.26 10.90
CA ASP A 257 10.25 -22.90 9.71
C ASP A 257 9.19 -23.24 8.68
N VAL A 258 9.65 -23.43 7.43
CA VAL A 258 8.77 -23.62 6.28
C VAL A 258 8.03 -24.96 6.32
N LEU A 259 8.66 -26.01 6.87
CA LEU A 259 8.06 -27.34 6.93
C LEU A 259 6.88 -27.35 7.91
N ASP A 260 7.08 -26.79 9.10
CA ASP A 260 6.06 -26.71 10.14
C ASP A 260 4.87 -25.85 9.69
N GLU A 261 5.13 -24.75 8.94
CA GLU A 261 4.07 -23.91 8.38
C GLU A 261 3.22 -24.67 7.35
N LEU A 262 3.87 -25.50 6.51
CA LEU A 262 3.15 -26.34 5.55
C LEU A 262 2.33 -27.43 6.25
N LEU A 263 2.89 -28.07 7.26
CA LEU A 263 2.19 -29.12 8.04
C LEU A 263 1.00 -28.53 8.81
N LEU A 264 1.13 -27.33 9.36
CA LEU A 264 0.02 -26.64 10.04
C LEU A 264 -1.17 -26.45 9.10
N SER A 265 -0.90 -26.11 7.85
CA SER A 265 -1.93 -25.91 6.81
C SER A 265 -2.63 -27.21 6.37
N MET A 266 -1.97 -28.35 6.52
CA MET A 266 -2.49 -29.68 6.12
C MET A 266 -3.44 -30.31 7.13
N GLY A 267 -3.68 -29.71 8.28
CA GLY A 267 -4.70 -30.12 9.25
C GLY A 267 -4.40 -31.41 9.99
N GLY A 268 -3.14 -31.80 10.14
CA GLY A 268 -2.72 -32.90 11.01
C GLY A 268 -3.15 -34.29 10.57
N GLU A 269 -3.59 -34.50 9.34
CA GLU A 269 -3.80 -35.81 8.75
C GLU A 269 -2.72 -36.07 7.70
N ASP A 270 -1.94 -37.11 7.99
CA ASP A 270 -0.90 -37.76 7.18
C ASP A 270 0.57 -37.29 7.37
N GLU A 271 1.09 -37.60 8.57
CA GLU A 271 2.44 -38.15 8.66
C GLU A 271 2.43 -39.59 8.08
N LYS A 272 2.44 -39.73 6.77
CA LYS A 272 2.79 -40.99 6.10
C LYS A 272 3.46 -40.75 4.78
#